data_a284da90c156d2e2a4e9ad8d38ad0a38
#
_entry.id   a284da90c156d2e2a4e9ad8d38ad0a38
#
_cell.length_a   1.000
_cell.length_b   1.000
_cell.length_c   1.000
_cell.angle_alpha   90.00
_cell.angle_beta   90.00
_cell.angle_gamma   90.00
#
_symmetry.space_group_name_H-M   'P 1'
#
loop_
_entity.id
_entity.type
_entity.pdbx_description
1 polymer ?
#
loop_
_entity_poly.entity_id
_entity_poly.type
_entity_poly.pdbx_seq_one_letter_code
_entity_poly.pdbx_strand_id
1 'polypeptide(L)'
;MPQIGRKDTLRAGRAVRSLRAGSILSPTSGFIATAGFTHSLTPARNCLFGCTYCYVPTLRIFGGLKPADWQHWGRHTTLKTNAAELLGRQLTPSQRIYCSPLVDPYQPAEAQARLMPDILQCLCRQPPAVFALQTRGSLILRDLELLIELSRRTRLRVSFSVTTDRDDVRRLYEPHCDSIQERLRVIGRLSEAGIAVYCTLAPLLPCDPVALADSALEVTSHGVIADPLHNREGKPRGATTRPEGLRVSEANGYEQWHRSDFQARAISAIRSRVEAAGRQFGEGTAGFRMLAA
;
A
#
# COMPACT_ATOMS: atom_id res chain seq x y z
N MET A 1 2.24 30.64 2.44
CA MET A 1 1.98 29.62 3.48
C MET A 1 0.69 28.89 3.12
N PRO A 2 0.62 27.56 3.06
CA PRO A 2 -0.63 26.85 2.78
C PRO A 2 -1.58 27.00 3.98
N GLN A 3 -2.82 27.41 3.71
CA GLN A 3 -3.87 27.50 4.71
C GLN A 3 -4.30 26.10 5.14
N ILE A 4 -4.15 25.80 6.43
CA ILE A 4 -4.64 24.57 7.05
C ILE A 4 -6.10 24.84 7.47
N GLY A 5 -7.04 24.20 6.76
CA GLY A 5 -8.47 24.31 7.03
C GLY A 5 -8.95 23.41 8.19
N ARG A 6 -10.24 23.51 8.49
CA ARG A 6 -11.01 22.96 9.61
C ARG A 6 -10.66 21.51 9.99
N LYS A 7 -10.65 21.22 11.29
CA LYS A 7 -10.56 19.87 11.87
C LYS A 7 -11.94 19.22 11.84
N ASP A 8 -12.11 18.18 11.04
CA ASP A 8 -13.23 17.25 11.19
C ASP A 8 -12.75 16.06 12.04
N THR A 9 -13.45 15.79 13.13
CA THR A 9 -13.12 14.69 14.04
C THR A 9 -13.88 13.43 13.63
N LEU A 10 -13.14 12.40 13.18
CA LEU A 10 -13.67 11.04 13.12
C LEU A 10 -13.79 10.45 14.53
N ARG A 11 -14.76 9.54 14.74
CA ARG A 11 -14.94 8.82 16.01
C ARG A 11 -13.59 8.26 16.51
N ALA A 12 -13.36 8.32 17.84
CA ALA A 12 -12.18 7.81 18.54
C ALA A 12 -10.88 8.64 18.41
N GLY A 13 -10.95 9.97 18.51
CA GLY A 13 -9.74 10.81 18.66
C GLY A 13 -8.84 10.88 17.43
N ARG A 14 -9.34 10.52 16.25
CA ARG A 14 -8.62 10.63 14.97
C ARG A 14 -8.98 11.94 14.29
N ALA A 15 -7.98 12.65 13.78
CA ALA A 15 -8.16 13.93 13.12
C ALA A 15 -7.97 13.81 11.60
N VAL A 16 -8.92 14.34 10.84
CA VAL A 16 -8.78 14.57 9.40
C VAL A 16 -8.57 16.06 9.18
N ARG A 17 -7.55 16.38 8.40
CA ARG A 17 -7.19 17.75 8.02
C ARG A 17 -7.26 17.87 6.51
N SER A 18 -7.49 19.06 6.02
CA SER A 18 -7.50 19.38 4.60
C SER A 18 -6.34 20.31 4.25
N LEU A 19 -5.78 20.14 3.05
CA LEU A 19 -4.68 20.94 2.51
C LEU A 19 -4.91 21.15 1.01
N ARG A 20 -4.77 22.37 0.52
CA ARG A 20 -4.53 22.60 -0.91
C ARG A 20 -3.03 22.45 -1.18
N ALA A 21 -2.68 21.40 -1.93
CA ALA A 21 -1.29 21.09 -2.25
C ALA A 21 -0.80 21.87 -3.47
N GLY A 22 0.53 22.03 -3.60
CA GLY A 22 1.16 22.58 -4.81
C GLY A 22 1.43 21.51 -5.88
N SER A 23 1.53 20.23 -5.49
CA SER A 23 1.77 19.11 -6.40
C SER A 23 1.13 17.83 -5.88
N ILE A 24 0.73 16.96 -6.82
CA ILE A 24 0.19 15.63 -6.52
C ILE A 24 1.11 14.53 -7.05
N LEU A 25 1.76 14.74 -8.19
CA LEU A 25 2.78 13.86 -8.74
C LEU A 25 4.17 14.32 -8.30
N SER A 26 5.02 13.35 -8.01
CA SER A 26 6.43 13.57 -7.71
C SER A 26 7.28 12.60 -8.52
N PRO A 27 8.40 13.06 -9.14
CA PRO A 27 9.37 12.14 -9.73
C PRO A 27 9.80 11.10 -8.69
N THR A 28 9.97 9.87 -9.13
CA THR A 28 10.39 8.77 -8.25
C THR A 28 11.90 8.76 -8.06
N SER A 29 12.32 8.16 -6.94
CA SER A 29 13.73 7.87 -6.65
C SER A 29 13.84 6.55 -5.88
N GLY A 30 15.05 6.04 -5.73
CA GLY A 30 15.31 4.83 -4.95
C GLY A 30 14.49 3.62 -5.42
N PHE A 31 13.90 2.89 -4.49
CA PHE A 31 13.18 1.64 -4.71
C PHE A 31 12.11 1.74 -5.81
N ILE A 32 11.26 2.76 -5.78
CA ILE A 32 10.14 2.92 -6.73
C ILE A 32 10.66 3.22 -8.14
N ALA A 33 11.69 4.07 -8.27
CA ALA A 33 12.33 4.33 -9.57
C ALA A 33 13.01 3.07 -10.12
N THR A 34 13.72 2.31 -9.27
CA THR A 34 14.37 1.05 -9.65
C THR A 34 13.35 -0.02 -10.10
N ALA A 35 12.13 0.01 -9.53
CA ALA A 35 11.03 -0.83 -9.99
C ALA A 35 10.45 -0.41 -11.36
N GLY A 36 10.84 0.76 -11.90
CA GLY A 36 10.46 1.19 -13.26
C GLY A 36 9.36 2.24 -13.33
N PHE A 37 8.97 2.83 -12.19
CA PHE A 37 8.01 3.93 -12.16
C PHE A 37 8.70 5.28 -12.34
N THR A 38 8.08 6.18 -13.08
CA THR A 38 8.58 7.55 -13.29
C THR A 38 8.08 8.53 -12.26
N HIS A 39 6.85 8.31 -11.76
CA HIS A 39 6.20 9.20 -10.81
C HIS A 39 5.49 8.42 -9.70
N SER A 40 5.38 9.05 -8.54
CA SER A 40 4.49 8.62 -7.48
C SER A 40 3.34 9.61 -7.32
N LEU A 41 2.14 9.08 -7.05
CA LEU A 41 0.95 9.84 -6.71
C LEU A 41 0.62 9.59 -5.24
N THR A 42 0.50 10.67 -4.45
CA THR A 42 0.21 10.55 -3.01
C THR A 42 -0.91 11.53 -2.63
N PRO A 43 -2.17 11.05 -2.49
CA PRO A 43 -3.35 11.91 -2.31
C PRO A 43 -3.50 12.49 -0.90
N ALA A 44 -2.74 11.97 0.06
CA ALA A 44 -2.79 12.42 1.45
C ALA A 44 -1.43 12.34 2.12
N ARG A 45 -1.31 12.90 3.32
CA ARG A 45 -0.17 12.71 4.23
C ARG A 45 -0.67 12.02 5.47
N ASN A 46 0.12 11.10 6.04
CA ASN A 46 -0.23 10.22 7.15
C ASN A 46 -1.38 9.27 6.83
N CYS A 47 -1.39 8.12 7.49
CA CYS A 47 -2.33 7.05 7.20
C CYS A 47 -3.03 6.61 8.48
N LEU A 48 -4.37 6.57 8.45
CA LEU A 48 -5.19 6.18 9.59
C LEU A 48 -5.19 4.67 9.86
N PHE A 49 -4.64 3.85 8.97
CA PHE A 49 -4.46 2.43 9.27
C PHE A 49 -3.45 2.17 10.40
N GLY A 50 -2.45 3.05 10.57
CA GLY A 50 -1.58 3.06 11.73
C GLY A 50 -0.76 1.79 11.94
N CYS A 51 -0.39 1.08 10.86
CA CYS A 51 0.39 -0.16 10.96
C CYS A 51 1.66 0.05 11.79
N THR A 52 1.93 -0.84 12.74
CA THR A 52 3.02 -0.71 13.71
C THR A 52 4.40 -0.80 13.07
N TYR A 53 4.51 -1.49 11.95
CA TYR A 53 5.73 -1.65 11.15
C TYR A 53 5.93 -0.58 10.08
N CYS A 54 4.99 0.33 9.88
CA CYS A 54 5.05 1.26 8.75
C CYS A 54 6.35 2.07 8.74
N TYR A 55 7.08 2.03 7.63
CA TYR A 55 8.37 2.72 7.47
C TYR A 55 8.21 4.24 7.22
N VAL A 56 7.04 4.67 6.76
CA VAL A 56 6.79 6.06 6.33
C VAL A 56 7.16 7.08 7.40
N PRO A 57 6.81 6.91 8.68
CA PRO A 57 7.22 7.85 9.72
C PRO A 57 8.72 8.02 9.88
N THR A 58 9.53 7.03 9.44
CA THR A 58 10.99 7.08 9.57
C THR A 58 11.66 7.82 8.42
N LEU A 59 10.92 8.16 7.36
CA LEU A 59 11.44 8.85 6.20
C LEU A 59 11.51 10.36 6.47
N ARG A 60 12.71 10.87 6.75
CA ARG A 60 12.96 12.30 6.98
C ARG A 60 12.72 13.19 5.75
N ILE A 61 12.63 12.60 4.56
CA ILE A 61 12.76 13.27 3.26
C ILE A 61 11.45 13.94 2.82
N PHE A 62 10.32 13.53 3.35
CA PHE A 62 9.02 13.96 2.80
C PHE A 62 8.41 15.12 3.60
N GLY A 63 9.21 16.16 3.81
CA GLY A 63 8.79 17.54 4.05
C GLY A 63 7.51 17.78 4.84
N GLY A 64 7.21 16.99 5.87
CA GLY A 64 5.97 17.18 6.58
C GLY A 64 5.69 16.23 7.74
N LEU A 65 6.43 15.14 7.84
CA LEU A 65 6.38 14.29 9.03
C LEU A 65 7.40 14.84 10.04
N LYS A 66 6.94 15.63 10.98
CA LYS A 66 7.76 16.06 12.11
C LYS A 66 7.93 14.88 13.08
N PRO A 67 8.98 14.83 13.90
CA PRO A 67 9.14 13.80 14.93
C PRO A 67 7.90 13.59 15.81
N ALA A 68 7.16 14.66 16.11
CA ALA A 68 5.88 14.61 16.82
C ALA A 68 4.79 13.82 16.06
N ASP A 69 4.83 13.79 14.73
CA ASP A 69 3.87 13.03 13.91
C ASP A 69 4.14 11.52 13.99
N TRP A 70 5.38 11.11 14.28
CA TRP A 70 5.74 9.70 14.42
C TRP A 70 5.11 9.06 15.65
N GLN A 71 5.02 9.82 16.75
CA GLN A 71 4.40 9.37 17.99
C GLN A 71 2.88 9.22 17.85
N HIS A 72 2.30 9.90 16.86
CA HIS A 72 0.87 9.93 16.59
C HIS A 72 0.47 9.23 15.28
N TRP A 73 1.35 8.37 14.74
CA TRP A 73 1.05 7.60 13.54
C TRP A 73 -0.25 6.79 13.69
N GLY A 74 -1.14 6.88 12.71
CA GLY A 74 -2.48 6.27 12.77
C GLY A 74 -3.56 7.16 13.40
N ARG A 75 -3.20 8.32 14.00
CA ARG A 75 -4.15 9.21 14.68
C ARG A 75 -4.63 10.38 13.85
N HIS A 76 -3.95 10.70 12.77
CA HIS A 76 -4.38 11.79 11.88
C HIS A 76 -3.98 11.54 10.43
N THR A 77 -4.69 12.20 9.52
CA THR A 77 -4.35 12.29 8.10
C THR A 77 -4.59 13.71 7.59
N THR A 78 -3.90 14.09 6.54
CA THR A 78 -4.08 15.38 5.85
C THR A 78 -4.35 15.11 4.38
N LEU A 79 -5.56 15.42 3.93
CA LEU A 79 -6.06 15.18 2.58
C LEU A 79 -5.68 16.33 1.65
N LYS A 80 -5.23 16.02 0.44
CA LYS A 80 -4.96 17.00 -0.61
C LYS A 80 -6.23 17.25 -1.42
N THR A 81 -7.03 18.22 -1.01
CA THR A 81 -8.40 18.46 -1.55
C THR A 81 -8.44 18.85 -3.02
N ASN A 82 -7.34 19.34 -3.58
CA ASN A 82 -7.21 19.68 -5.00
C ASN A 82 -6.42 18.63 -5.80
N ALA A 83 -6.44 17.37 -5.34
CA ALA A 83 -5.64 16.29 -5.93
C ALA A 83 -5.96 16.07 -7.42
N ALA A 84 -7.22 15.93 -7.80
CA ALA A 84 -7.64 15.69 -9.17
C ALA A 84 -7.36 16.90 -10.09
N GLU A 85 -7.54 18.14 -9.59
CA GLU A 85 -7.20 19.37 -10.31
C GLU A 85 -5.71 19.41 -10.67
N LEU A 86 -4.84 19.15 -9.69
CA LEU A 86 -3.40 19.12 -9.91
C LEU A 86 -2.99 17.97 -10.83
N LEU A 87 -3.61 16.81 -10.67
CA LEU A 87 -3.33 15.65 -11.49
C LEU A 87 -3.60 15.94 -12.96
N GLY A 88 -4.75 16.53 -13.30
CA GLY A 88 -5.10 16.89 -14.69
C GLY A 88 -4.13 17.86 -15.36
N ARG A 89 -3.39 18.66 -14.57
CA ARG A 89 -2.36 19.56 -15.09
C ARG A 89 -0.99 18.90 -15.23
N GLN A 90 -0.74 17.78 -14.56
CA GLN A 90 0.58 17.14 -14.44
C GLN A 90 0.66 15.80 -15.18
N LEU A 91 -0.48 15.25 -15.63
CA LEU A 91 -0.52 13.98 -16.36
C LEU A 91 0.08 14.11 -17.75
N THR A 92 0.85 13.07 -18.11
CA THR A 92 1.30 12.84 -19.49
C THR A 92 1.15 11.37 -19.86
N PRO A 93 0.92 11.02 -21.15
CA PRO A 93 0.69 9.64 -21.57
C PRO A 93 1.87 8.69 -21.33
N SER A 94 3.10 9.21 -21.24
CA SER A 94 4.31 8.39 -21.02
C SER A 94 4.58 8.02 -19.58
N GLN A 95 3.84 8.61 -18.63
CA GLN A 95 4.08 8.39 -17.21
C GLN A 95 3.74 6.96 -16.80
N ARG A 96 4.55 6.44 -15.88
CA ARG A 96 4.36 5.18 -15.16
C ARG A 96 4.21 5.55 -13.71
N ILE A 97 2.97 5.55 -13.21
CA ILE A 97 2.61 6.13 -11.92
C ILE A 97 2.39 5.05 -10.88
N TYR A 98 3.03 5.19 -9.73
CA TYR A 98 2.79 4.36 -8.55
C TYR A 98 1.96 5.13 -7.50
N CYS A 99 0.76 4.68 -7.25
CA CYS A 99 -0.16 5.21 -6.23
C CYS A 99 -0.36 4.16 -5.14
N SER A 100 -0.03 4.30 -3.91
CA SER A 100 0.63 5.39 -3.23
C SER A 100 1.67 4.82 -2.27
N PRO A 101 2.95 5.15 -2.39
CA PRO A 101 4.00 4.53 -1.57
C PRO A 101 4.01 5.00 -0.11
N LEU A 102 3.39 6.14 0.20
CA LEU A 102 3.53 6.81 1.49
C LEU A 102 2.26 6.81 2.35
N VAL A 103 1.12 6.47 1.75
CA VAL A 103 -0.18 6.47 2.43
C VAL A 103 -1.10 5.51 1.69
N ASP A 104 -1.97 4.81 2.40
CA ASP A 104 -3.01 4.05 1.71
C ASP A 104 -4.06 5.01 1.16
N PRO A 105 -4.34 4.99 -0.16
CA PRO A 105 -5.31 5.88 -0.78
C PRO A 105 -6.76 5.57 -0.38
N TYR A 106 -7.02 4.35 0.08
CA TYR A 106 -8.32 3.90 0.57
C TYR A 106 -8.36 3.76 2.10
N GLN A 107 -7.56 4.55 2.80
CA GLN A 107 -7.65 4.65 4.27
C GLN A 107 -9.03 5.14 4.72
N PRO A 108 -9.45 4.92 5.98
CA PRO A 108 -10.81 5.24 6.45
C PRO A 108 -11.32 6.65 6.14
N ALA A 109 -10.45 7.66 6.11
CA ALA A 109 -10.83 9.03 5.77
C ALA A 109 -11.36 9.18 4.34
N GLU A 110 -10.95 8.32 3.43
CA GLU A 110 -11.37 8.34 2.02
C GLU A 110 -12.86 8.05 1.84
N ALA A 111 -13.50 7.37 2.79
CA ALA A 111 -14.94 7.08 2.75
C ALA A 111 -15.78 8.37 2.62
N GLN A 112 -15.37 9.42 3.33
CA GLN A 112 -16.04 10.73 3.32
C GLN A 112 -15.38 11.69 2.33
N ALA A 113 -14.07 11.67 2.20
CA ALA A 113 -13.30 12.61 1.38
C ALA A 113 -13.52 12.42 -0.12
N ARG A 114 -13.72 11.17 -0.58
CA ARG A 114 -13.96 10.79 -1.97
C ARG A 114 -12.96 11.37 -2.98
N LEU A 115 -11.68 11.42 -2.58
CA LEU A 115 -10.62 11.91 -3.48
C LEU A 115 -10.31 10.92 -4.60
N MET A 116 -10.39 9.62 -4.31
CA MET A 116 -10.05 8.57 -5.27
C MET A 116 -11.00 8.51 -6.47
N PRO A 117 -12.33 8.65 -6.35
CA PRO A 117 -13.22 8.75 -7.52
C PRO A 117 -12.80 9.86 -8.48
N ASP A 118 -12.51 11.07 -7.97
CA ASP A 118 -12.13 12.21 -8.79
C ASP A 118 -10.75 11.99 -9.46
N ILE A 119 -9.81 11.38 -8.74
CA ILE A 119 -8.49 10.98 -9.27
C ILE A 119 -8.66 9.94 -10.38
N LEU A 120 -9.46 8.89 -10.18
CA LEU A 120 -9.70 7.85 -11.18
C LEU A 120 -10.39 8.41 -12.43
N GLN A 121 -11.40 9.29 -12.26
CA GLN A 121 -12.02 9.98 -13.40
C GLN A 121 -11.02 10.83 -14.19
N CYS A 122 -10.10 11.51 -13.50
CA CYS A 122 -9.04 12.26 -14.15
C CYS A 122 -8.11 11.34 -14.96
N LEU A 123 -7.72 10.19 -14.38
CA LEU A 123 -6.91 9.17 -15.07
C LEU A 123 -7.65 8.54 -16.27
N CYS A 124 -8.97 8.35 -16.20
CA CYS A 124 -9.77 7.89 -17.33
C CYS A 124 -9.79 8.90 -18.47
N ARG A 125 -9.82 10.19 -18.18
CA ARG A 125 -9.76 11.25 -19.22
C ARG A 125 -8.37 11.41 -19.84
N GLN A 126 -7.32 11.23 -19.05
CA GLN A 126 -5.92 11.41 -19.46
C GLN A 126 -5.09 10.21 -18.97
N PRO A 127 -5.18 9.03 -19.61
CA PRO A 127 -4.56 7.82 -19.13
C PRO A 127 -3.03 7.89 -19.24
N PRO A 128 -2.28 7.56 -18.16
CA PRO A 128 -0.84 7.35 -18.23
C PRO A 128 -0.52 6.00 -18.88
N ALA A 129 0.74 5.73 -19.19
CA ALA A 129 1.16 4.43 -19.73
C ALA A 129 0.89 3.27 -18.76
N VAL A 130 1.14 3.50 -17.46
CA VAL A 130 0.92 2.53 -16.37
C VAL A 130 0.37 3.25 -15.17
N PHE A 131 -0.63 2.66 -14.52
CA PHE A 131 -1.09 3.08 -13.20
C PHE A 131 -1.11 1.87 -12.25
N ALA A 132 -0.18 1.85 -11.31
CA ALA A 132 -0.14 0.85 -10.25
C ALA A 132 -0.73 1.44 -8.97
N LEU A 133 -1.75 0.80 -8.44
CA LEU A 133 -2.50 1.22 -7.25
C LEU A 133 -2.21 0.26 -6.10
N GLN A 134 -1.54 0.73 -5.06
CA GLN A 134 -1.31 -0.07 -3.86
C GLN A 134 -2.30 0.28 -2.76
N THR A 135 -2.96 -0.73 -2.19
CA THR A 135 -3.88 -0.57 -1.07
C THR A 135 -4.03 -1.87 -0.26
N ARG A 136 -4.67 -1.75 0.89
CA ARG A 136 -5.20 -2.85 1.71
C ARG A 136 -6.63 -2.57 2.17
N GLY A 137 -7.22 -1.47 1.70
CA GLY A 137 -8.54 -1.02 2.12
C GLY A 137 -9.64 -1.59 1.23
N SER A 138 -10.65 -2.21 1.85
CA SER A 138 -11.83 -2.75 1.16
C SER A 138 -12.65 -1.69 0.43
N LEU A 139 -12.49 -0.44 0.82
CA LEU A 139 -13.17 0.70 0.20
C LEU A 139 -12.87 0.85 -1.31
N ILE A 140 -11.81 0.21 -1.83
CA ILE A 140 -11.51 0.18 -3.27
C ILE A 140 -12.69 -0.34 -4.10
N LEU A 141 -13.50 -1.25 -3.55
CA LEU A 141 -14.68 -1.79 -4.25
C LEU A 141 -15.77 -0.74 -4.51
N ARG A 142 -15.80 0.37 -3.77
CA ARG A 142 -16.68 1.52 -4.06
C ARG A 142 -16.44 2.07 -5.48
N ASP A 143 -15.19 2.01 -5.93
CA ASP A 143 -14.74 2.62 -7.16
C ASP A 143 -14.51 1.58 -8.28
N LEU A 144 -15.09 0.37 -8.16
CA LEU A 144 -14.88 -0.76 -9.06
C LEU A 144 -15.16 -0.40 -10.53
N GLU A 145 -16.27 0.28 -10.80
CA GLU A 145 -16.64 0.67 -12.17
C GLU A 145 -15.62 1.61 -12.81
N LEU A 146 -15.08 2.56 -12.03
CA LEU A 146 -14.01 3.45 -12.50
C LEU A 146 -12.69 2.70 -12.75
N LEU A 147 -12.39 1.69 -11.95
CA LEU A 147 -11.22 0.84 -12.16
C LEU A 147 -11.38 -0.03 -13.42
N ILE A 148 -12.57 -0.56 -13.68
CA ILE A 148 -12.88 -1.29 -14.91
C ILE A 148 -12.72 -0.35 -16.12
N GLU A 149 -13.27 0.85 -16.08
CA GLU A 149 -13.10 1.83 -17.15
C GLU A 149 -11.62 2.18 -17.37
N LEU A 150 -10.89 2.44 -16.29
CA LEU A 150 -9.46 2.78 -16.36
C LEU A 150 -8.63 1.62 -16.92
N SER A 151 -8.94 0.37 -16.59
CA SER A 151 -8.22 -0.82 -17.06
C SER A 151 -8.27 -1.00 -18.58
N ARG A 152 -9.30 -0.44 -19.24
CA ARG A 152 -9.45 -0.44 -20.72
C ARG A 152 -8.61 0.62 -21.40
N ARG A 153 -8.10 1.61 -20.64
CA ARG A 153 -7.41 2.81 -21.17
C ARG A 153 -5.93 2.85 -20.84
N THR A 154 -5.52 2.19 -19.76
CA THR A 154 -4.13 2.13 -19.29
C THR A 154 -3.79 0.74 -18.74
N ARG A 155 -2.51 0.44 -18.61
CA ARG A 155 -2.07 -0.74 -17.85
C ARG A 155 -2.31 -0.51 -16.36
N LEU A 156 -3.55 -0.79 -15.91
CA LEU A 156 -3.90 -0.79 -14.50
C LEU A 156 -3.37 -2.05 -13.83
N ARG A 157 -2.67 -1.89 -12.70
CA ARG A 157 -2.23 -2.97 -11.81
C ARG A 157 -2.64 -2.62 -10.37
N VAL A 158 -3.31 -3.52 -9.69
CA VAL A 158 -3.63 -3.37 -8.27
C VAL A 158 -2.70 -4.24 -7.46
N SER A 159 -1.91 -3.63 -6.58
CA SER A 159 -1.11 -4.29 -5.56
C SER A 159 -1.92 -4.31 -4.27
N PHE A 160 -2.55 -5.44 -3.95
CA PHE A 160 -3.38 -5.52 -2.76
C PHE A 160 -2.66 -6.26 -1.63
N SER A 161 -2.50 -5.61 -0.48
CA SER A 161 -1.67 -6.13 0.61
C SER A 161 -2.42 -7.11 1.50
N VAL A 162 -1.87 -8.34 1.63
CA VAL A 162 -2.25 -9.36 2.61
C VAL A 162 -0.97 -9.84 3.28
N THR A 163 -0.71 -9.42 4.50
CA THR A 163 0.61 -9.54 5.14
C THR A 163 0.77 -10.80 6.01
N THR A 164 -0.32 -11.49 6.28
CA THR A 164 -0.42 -12.72 7.09
C THR A 164 -1.71 -13.45 6.73
N ASP A 165 -1.78 -14.75 6.99
CA ASP A 165 -3.00 -15.57 6.92
C ASP A 165 -3.81 -15.51 8.23
N ARG A 166 -3.24 -14.91 9.30
CA ARG A 166 -3.75 -14.93 10.66
C ARG A 166 -4.36 -13.59 11.06
N ASP A 167 -5.67 -13.56 11.35
CA ASP A 167 -6.35 -12.31 11.75
C ASP A 167 -5.99 -11.85 13.16
N ASP A 168 -5.57 -12.74 14.06
CA ASP A 168 -5.01 -12.38 15.37
C ASP A 168 -3.69 -11.61 15.21
N VAL A 169 -2.80 -12.05 14.34
CA VAL A 169 -1.56 -11.34 13.99
C VAL A 169 -1.89 -10.00 13.33
N ARG A 170 -2.82 -9.99 12.36
CA ARG A 170 -3.28 -8.74 11.75
C ARG A 170 -3.73 -7.72 12.81
N ARG A 171 -4.52 -8.13 13.81
CA ARG A 171 -4.98 -7.22 14.88
C ARG A 171 -3.84 -6.60 15.67
N LEU A 172 -2.75 -7.33 15.88
CA LEU A 172 -1.56 -6.84 16.58
C LEU A 172 -0.78 -5.80 15.77
N TYR A 173 -0.54 -6.07 14.50
CA TYR A 173 0.34 -5.25 13.66
C TYR A 173 -0.40 -4.20 12.82
N GLU A 174 -1.66 -4.45 12.49
CA GLU A 174 -2.50 -3.64 11.59
C GLU A 174 -3.88 -3.38 12.23
N PRO A 175 -3.93 -2.75 13.41
CA PRO A 175 -5.12 -2.73 14.28
C PRO A 175 -6.36 -2.10 13.64
N HIS A 176 -6.16 -1.26 12.63
CA HIS A 176 -7.24 -0.49 12.00
C HIS A 176 -7.48 -0.87 10.55
N CYS A 177 -6.90 -1.97 10.12
CA CYS A 177 -7.10 -2.51 8.78
C CYS A 177 -8.23 -3.55 8.77
N ASP A 178 -8.80 -3.77 7.59
CA ASP A 178 -9.80 -4.81 7.35
C ASP A 178 -9.26 -6.20 7.70
N SER A 179 -10.16 -7.13 8.04
CA SER A 179 -9.79 -8.52 8.31
C SER A 179 -9.14 -9.18 7.10
N ILE A 180 -8.36 -10.24 7.34
CA ILE A 180 -7.73 -11.00 6.25
C ILE A 180 -8.79 -11.57 5.31
N GLN A 181 -9.88 -12.12 5.86
CA GLN A 181 -10.99 -12.65 5.06
C GLN A 181 -11.60 -11.56 4.15
N GLU A 182 -11.83 -10.34 4.68
CA GLU A 182 -12.36 -9.24 3.87
C GLU A 182 -11.38 -8.82 2.77
N ARG A 183 -10.07 -8.77 3.04
CA ARG A 183 -9.06 -8.45 2.03
C ARG A 183 -9.02 -9.50 0.91
N LEU A 184 -9.08 -10.78 1.25
CA LEU A 184 -9.14 -11.87 0.25
C LEU A 184 -10.41 -11.76 -0.59
N ARG A 185 -11.57 -11.50 0.03
CA ARG A 185 -12.83 -11.24 -0.67
C ARG A 185 -12.70 -10.08 -1.66
N VAL A 186 -12.06 -8.99 -1.27
CA VAL A 186 -11.83 -7.83 -2.14
C VAL A 186 -10.96 -8.18 -3.33
N ILE A 187 -9.87 -8.93 -3.13
CA ILE A 187 -9.00 -9.39 -4.23
C ILE A 187 -9.80 -10.24 -5.21
N GLY A 188 -10.59 -11.20 -4.71
CA GLY A 188 -11.46 -12.06 -5.54
C GLY A 188 -12.42 -11.22 -6.39
N ARG A 189 -13.10 -10.25 -5.78
CA ARG A 189 -14.04 -9.36 -6.49
C ARG A 189 -13.38 -8.51 -7.57
N LEU A 190 -12.18 -7.99 -7.31
CA LEU A 190 -11.41 -7.25 -8.30
C LEU A 190 -10.95 -8.17 -9.45
N SER A 191 -10.50 -9.39 -9.12
CA SER A 191 -10.06 -10.39 -10.10
C SER A 191 -11.21 -10.88 -10.99
N GLU A 192 -12.39 -11.14 -10.41
CA GLU A 192 -13.63 -11.49 -11.13
C GLU A 192 -14.05 -10.39 -12.11
N ALA A 193 -13.82 -9.12 -11.74
CA ALA A 193 -14.08 -7.97 -12.60
C ALA A 193 -13.03 -7.76 -13.70
N GLY A 194 -12.05 -8.65 -13.83
CA GLY A 194 -11.00 -8.57 -14.84
C GLY A 194 -9.87 -7.60 -14.52
N ILE A 195 -9.80 -7.08 -13.29
CA ILE A 195 -8.71 -6.22 -12.86
C ILE A 195 -7.46 -7.07 -12.58
N ALA A 196 -6.29 -6.62 -13.08
CA ALA A 196 -5.01 -7.26 -12.81
C ALA A 196 -4.59 -7.01 -11.35
N VAL A 197 -4.88 -7.96 -10.46
CA VAL A 197 -4.56 -7.88 -9.04
C VAL A 197 -3.37 -8.76 -8.70
N TYR A 198 -2.37 -8.16 -8.06
CA TYR A 198 -1.23 -8.84 -7.48
C TYR A 198 -1.43 -8.90 -5.96
N CYS A 199 -1.40 -10.10 -5.39
CA CYS A 199 -1.42 -10.25 -3.94
C CYS A 199 -0.03 -9.90 -3.39
N THR A 200 0.04 -8.88 -2.52
CA THR A 200 1.31 -8.34 -2.02
C THR A 200 1.48 -8.69 -0.54
N LEU A 201 2.39 -9.63 -0.27
CA LEU A 201 2.74 -10.15 1.04
C LEU A 201 3.94 -9.33 1.60
N ALA A 202 3.73 -8.02 1.76
CA ALA A 202 4.81 -7.09 2.10
C ALA A 202 4.38 -5.99 3.09
N PRO A 203 5.08 -5.89 4.24
CA PRO A 203 6.08 -6.84 4.73
C PRO A 203 5.43 -8.15 5.17
N LEU A 204 6.20 -9.25 5.07
CA LEU A 204 5.72 -10.55 5.54
C LEU A 204 5.70 -10.57 7.07
N LEU A 205 4.52 -10.67 7.67
CA LEU A 205 4.28 -10.79 9.10
C LEU A 205 4.26 -12.26 9.55
N PRO A 206 4.24 -12.56 10.85
CA PRO A 206 4.06 -13.91 11.34
C PRO A 206 2.87 -14.62 10.69
N CYS A 207 3.13 -15.76 10.05
CA CYS A 207 2.15 -16.50 9.25
C CYS A 207 2.53 -17.99 9.11
N ASP A 208 1.63 -18.80 8.60
CA ASP A 208 1.99 -20.02 7.89
C ASP A 208 2.27 -19.65 6.42
N PRO A 209 3.52 -19.77 5.94
CA PRO A 209 3.89 -19.33 4.59
C PRO A 209 3.14 -20.08 3.48
N VAL A 210 2.85 -21.37 3.67
CA VAL A 210 2.14 -22.19 2.68
C VAL A 210 0.65 -21.83 2.65
N ALA A 211 0.02 -21.75 3.81
CA ALA A 211 -1.39 -21.35 3.93
C ALA A 211 -1.64 -19.93 3.39
N LEU A 212 -0.71 -19.00 3.64
CA LEU A 212 -0.78 -17.65 3.09
C LEU A 212 -0.65 -17.65 1.55
N ALA A 213 0.28 -18.43 1.01
CA ALA A 213 0.43 -18.58 -0.44
C ALA A 213 -0.81 -19.19 -1.08
N ASP A 214 -1.39 -20.23 -0.49
CA ASP A 214 -2.62 -20.88 -0.97
C ASP A 214 -3.80 -19.90 -0.98
N SER A 215 -4.00 -19.15 0.10
CA SER A 215 -5.04 -18.13 0.18
C SER A 215 -4.86 -17.03 -0.88
N ALA A 216 -3.62 -16.61 -1.16
CA ALA A 216 -3.34 -15.64 -2.21
C ALA A 216 -3.62 -16.19 -3.61
N LEU A 217 -3.26 -17.46 -3.87
CA LEU A 217 -3.46 -18.14 -5.15
C LEU A 217 -4.95 -18.39 -5.47
N GLU A 218 -5.76 -18.65 -4.44
CA GLU A 218 -7.20 -18.88 -4.59
C GLU A 218 -7.92 -17.65 -5.15
N VAL A 219 -7.51 -16.44 -4.74
CA VAL A 219 -8.25 -15.21 -5.04
C VAL A 219 -7.64 -14.37 -6.17
N THR A 220 -6.38 -14.58 -6.55
CA THR A 220 -5.75 -13.81 -7.63
C THR A 220 -5.40 -14.64 -8.84
N SER A 221 -5.60 -14.06 -10.04
CA SER A 221 -5.17 -14.64 -11.31
C SER A 221 -3.77 -14.18 -11.74
N HIS A 222 -3.22 -13.18 -11.08
CA HIS A 222 -1.90 -12.59 -11.37
C HIS A 222 -0.81 -13.10 -10.42
N GLY A 223 0.31 -12.40 -10.33
CA GLY A 223 1.44 -12.80 -9.52
C GLY A 223 1.29 -12.50 -8.03
N VAL A 224 2.18 -13.10 -7.27
CA VAL A 224 2.36 -12.83 -5.83
C VAL A 224 3.67 -12.10 -5.62
N ILE A 225 3.64 -11.04 -4.82
CA ILE A 225 4.81 -10.24 -4.48
C ILE A 225 5.07 -10.39 -2.98
N ALA A 226 6.29 -10.75 -2.58
CA ALA A 226 6.68 -10.80 -1.18
C ALA A 226 7.85 -9.86 -0.89
N ASP A 227 7.91 -9.35 0.32
CA ASP A 227 9.08 -8.61 0.83
C ASP A 227 9.18 -8.85 2.35
N PRO A 228 10.39 -9.10 2.88
CA PRO A 228 10.56 -9.43 4.28
C PRO A 228 10.27 -8.25 5.21
N LEU A 229 10.08 -8.55 6.49
CA LEU A 229 10.03 -7.56 7.55
C LEU A 229 11.48 -7.08 7.83
N HIS A 230 11.92 -6.09 7.07
CA HIS A 230 13.29 -5.58 7.14
C HIS A 230 13.56 -4.89 8.47
N ASN A 231 14.63 -5.30 9.15
CA ASN A 231 15.23 -4.56 10.25
C ASN A 231 16.25 -3.53 9.74
N ARG A 232 16.75 -2.67 10.65
CA ARG A 232 17.73 -1.63 10.30
C ARG A 232 19.12 -2.18 10.00
N GLU A 233 19.46 -3.35 10.48
CA GLU A 233 20.75 -4.00 10.21
C GLU A 233 20.82 -4.46 8.76
N GLY A 234 19.76 -5.14 8.28
CA GLY A 234 19.67 -5.59 6.90
C GLY A 234 19.34 -4.49 5.90
N LYS A 235 18.60 -3.44 6.33
CA LYS A 235 18.18 -2.34 5.47
C LYS A 235 18.22 -1.00 6.23
N PRO A 236 19.36 -0.33 6.29
CA PRO A 236 19.52 0.91 7.07
C PRO A 236 18.56 2.04 6.69
N ARG A 237 18.08 2.04 5.43
CA ARG A 237 17.09 3.00 4.93
C ARG A 237 15.83 2.29 4.47
N GLY A 238 14.67 2.76 4.96
CA GLY A 238 13.37 2.17 4.59
C GLY A 238 13.08 0.83 5.28
N ALA A 239 13.69 0.58 6.44
CA ALA A 239 13.35 -0.57 7.26
C ALA A 239 11.87 -0.54 7.63
N THR A 240 11.20 -1.69 7.50
CA THR A 240 9.80 -1.90 7.88
C THR A 240 9.64 -2.27 9.36
N THR A 241 10.74 -2.35 10.09
CA THR A 241 10.73 -2.64 11.52
C THR A 241 10.89 -1.35 12.32
N ARG A 242 9.82 -0.93 12.97
CA ARG A 242 9.78 0.17 13.93
C ARG A 242 9.84 -0.35 15.36
N PRO A 243 10.24 0.48 16.34
CA PRO A 243 10.21 0.11 17.76
C PRO A 243 8.84 -0.42 18.23
N GLU A 244 7.74 0.09 17.68
CA GLU A 244 6.40 -0.38 17.99
C GLU A 244 6.17 -1.81 17.50
N GLY A 245 6.60 -2.14 16.29
CA GLY A 245 6.52 -3.48 15.72
C GLY A 245 7.40 -4.48 16.47
N LEU A 246 8.61 -4.06 16.89
CA LEU A 246 9.50 -4.89 17.72
C LEU A 246 8.84 -5.26 19.04
N ARG A 247 8.29 -4.27 19.77
CA ARG A 247 7.58 -4.51 21.03
C ARG A 247 6.38 -5.47 20.86
N VAL A 248 5.65 -5.34 19.75
CA VAL A 248 4.55 -6.27 19.42
C VAL A 248 5.10 -7.69 19.26
N SER A 249 6.21 -7.86 18.55
CA SER A 249 6.83 -9.17 18.34
C SER A 249 7.32 -9.78 19.64
N GLU A 250 8.05 -9.02 20.46
CA GLU A 250 8.58 -9.43 21.76
C GLU A 250 7.46 -9.86 22.71
N ALA A 251 6.37 -9.09 22.78
CA ALA A 251 5.24 -9.39 23.64
C ALA A 251 4.42 -10.61 23.21
N ASN A 252 4.62 -11.13 21.97
CA ASN A 252 3.83 -12.24 21.43
C ASN A 252 4.69 -13.43 20.93
N GLY A 253 5.98 -13.45 21.22
CA GLY A 253 6.89 -14.56 20.85
C GLY A 253 7.16 -14.66 19.35
N TYR A 254 7.21 -13.51 18.65
CA TYR A 254 7.46 -13.43 17.20
C TYR A 254 8.83 -12.85 16.84
N GLU A 255 9.80 -12.81 17.76
CA GLU A 255 11.12 -12.19 17.57
C GLU A 255 11.88 -12.83 16.41
N GLN A 256 11.70 -14.12 16.18
CA GLN A 256 12.30 -14.85 15.08
C GLN A 256 11.97 -14.27 13.70
N TRP A 257 10.82 -13.59 13.56
CA TRP A 257 10.40 -12.95 12.32
C TRP A 257 11.23 -11.71 11.97
N HIS A 258 12.10 -11.24 12.87
CA HIS A 258 13.05 -10.16 12.59
C HIS A 258 14.41 -10.68 12.13
N ARG A 259 14.60 -11.99 12.08
CA ARG A 259 15.83 -12.62 11.59
C ARG A 259 15.76 -12.82 10.08
N SER A 260 16.79 -12.35 9.37
CA SER A 260 16.85 -12.42 7.91
C SER A 260 16.82 -13.86 7.37
N ASP A 261 17.50 -14.82 8.06
CA ASP A 261 17.50 -16.22 7.69
C ASP A 261 16.12 -16.87 7.84
N PHE A 262 15.36 -16.51 8.88
CA PHE A 262 14.00 -16.99 9.09
C PHE A 262 13.05 -16.46 8.03
N GLN A 263 13.09 -15.17 7.76
CA GLN A 263 12.30 -14.51 6.71
C GLN A 263 12.61 -15.10 5.32
N ALA A 264 13.88 -15.34 5.01
CA ALA A 264 14.29 -15.93 3.73
C ALA A 264 13.69 -17.33 3.54
N ARG A 265 13.67 -18.18 4.59
CA ARG A 265 13.04 -19.51 4.53
C ARG A 265 11.51 -19.39 4.30
N ALA A 266 10.85 -18.50 5.01
CA ALA A 266 9.40 -18.28 4.83
C ALA A 266 9.06 -17.80 3.41
N ILE A 267 9.82 -16.83 2.88
CA ILE A 267 9.64 -16.34 1.50
C ILE A 267 9.96 -17.43 0.48
N SER A 268 10.98 -18.26 0.71
CA SER A 268 11.30 -19.40 -0.17
C SER A 268 10.16 -20.43 -0.22
N ALA A 269 9.50 -20.72 0.91
CA ALA A 269 8.34 -21.60 0.94
C ALA A 269 7.16 -21.01 0.14
N ILE A 270 6.87 -19.72 0.29
CA ILE A 270 5.86 -19.01 -0.51
C ILE A 270 6.20 -19.08 -2.00
N ARG A 271 7.46 -18.77 -2.37
CA ARG A 271 7.94 -18.82 -3.75
C ARG A 271 7.69 -20.21 -4.36
N SER A 272 8.16 -21.25 -3.70
CA SER A 272 8.01 -22.64 -4.17
C SER A 272 6.55 -22.99 -4.40
N ARG A 273 5.66 -22.56 -3.50
CA ARG A 273 4.22 -22.86 -3.61
C ARG A 273 3.57 -22.09 -4.76
N VAL A 274 3.94 -20.82 -4.96
CA VAL A 274 3.42 -19.96 -6.04
C VAL A 274 3.90 -20.45 -7.41
N GLU A 275 5.17 -20.78 -7.55
CA GLU A 275 5.76 -21.28 -8.78
C GLU A 275 5.23 -22.67 -9.16
N ALA A 276 5.04 -23.56 -8.16
CA ALA A 276 4.41 -24.86 -8.37
C ALA A 276 2.96 -24.76 -8.88
N ALA A 277 2.26 -23.66 -8.56
CA ALA A 277 0.93 -23.36 -9.10
C ALA A 277 0.97 -22.68 -10.49
N GLY A 278 2.16 -22.55 -11.13
CA GLY A 278 2.33 -21.92 -12.42
C GLY A 278 2.14 -20.40 -12.41
N ARG A 279 2.24 -19.75 -11.23
CA ARG A 279 2.06 -18.30 -11.07
C ARG A 279 3.40 -17.58 -10.94
N GLN A 280 3.40 -16.30 -11.34
CA GLN A 280 4.58 -15.46 -11.19
C GLN A 280 4.79 -15.10 -9.72
N PHE A 281 6.02 -15.23 -9.26
CA PHE A 281 6.47 -14.77 -7.96
C PHE A 281 7.53 -13.70 -8.13
N GLY A 282 7.47 -12.65 -7.32
CA GLY A 282 8.49 -11.61 -7.26
C GLY A 282 8.80 -11.20 -5.84
N GLU A 283 10.08 -10.93 -5.57
CA GLU A 283 10.56 -10.47 -4.28
C GLU A 283 11.13 -9.06 -4.38
N GLY A 284 10.84 -8.22 -3.39
CA GLY A 284 11.38 -6.88 -3.28
C GLY A 284 11.19 -6.07 -4.57
N THR A 285 12.25 -5.40 -5.02
CA THR A 285 12.22 -4.56 -6.23
C THR A 285 11.82 -5.34 -7.49
N ALA A 286 12.24 -6.60 -7.62
CA ALA A 286 11.86 -7.42 -8.76
C ALA A 286 10.35 -7.70 -8.79
N GLY A 287 9.74 -7.97 -7.64
CA GLY A 287 8.31 -8.10 -7.51
C GLY A 287 7.54 -6.83 -7.87
N PHE A 288 7.98 -5.69 -7.35
CA PHE A 288 7.33 -4.41 -7.70
C PHE A 288 7.53 -4.00 -9.17
N ARG A 289 8.58 -4.49 -9.84
CA ARG A 289 8.74 -4.30 -11.29
C ARG A 289 7.63 -4.95 -12.10
N MET A 290 7.04 -6.05 -11.61
CA MET A 290 5.88 -6.70 -12.25
C MET A 290 4.68 -5.74 -12.36
N LEU A 291 4.54 -4.82 -11.42
CA LEU A 291 3.48 -3.79 -11.44
C LEU A 291 3.77 -2.68 -12.45
N ALA A 292 5.03 -2.49 -12.81
CA ALA A 292 5.46 -1.48 -13.76
C ALA A 292 5.57 -2.03 -15.19
N ALA A 293 5.53 -3.33 -15.39
CA ALA A 293 5.66 -3.99 -16.70
C ALA A 293 4.46 -3.81 -17.64
#